data_b9515030e3fb0ab5ab3ea2e4af45bbee
#
_entry.id   b9515030e3fb0ab5ab3ea2e4af45bbee
#
_cell.length_a   1.000
_cell.length_b   1.000
_cell.length_c   1.000
_cell.angle_alpha   90.00
_cell.angle_beta   90.00
_cell.angle_gamma   90.00
#
_symmetry.space_group_name_H-M   'P 1'
#
loop_
_entity.id
_entity.type
_entity.pdbx_description
1 polymer ?
#
loop_
_entity_poly.entity_id
_entity_poly.type
_entity_poly.pdbx_seq_one_letter_code
_entity_poly.pdbx_strand_id
1 'polypeptide(L)'
;MVTKIKAGMTDGIVISTEKATANPTSKPGSDSANKVAILNSEGNLDDHYLPSYVSQWRLTVDFAIGTSEAIVANTWEEADTSVQGTGVGVNLTQASGVYTFPDTGKWLVEFHGRVSKNSGDVAVIAADLFATTGSGASTEVRIAQSWGSVSSAGTNDTLCMSSMIDVTDVTKNKIKVKLSAGNSGADLKGNSTFNLTYLTFTRIGAT
;
A
#
# COMPACT_ATOMS: atom_id res chain seq x y z
N MET A 1 -15.50 29.26 -32.91
CA MET A 1 -15.49 30.68 -32.52
C MET A 1 -14.30 30.87 -31.58
N VAL A 2 -13.26 31.58 -31.98
CA VAL A 2 -12.08 31.77 -31.12
C VAL A 2 -12.32 33.05 -30.32
N THR A 3 -12.52 32.93 -29.03
CA THR A 3 -12.64 34.11 -28.15
C THR A 3 -11.23 34.71 -27.96
N LYS A 4 -11.00 35.89 -28.53
CA LYS A 4 -9.75 36.65 -28.31
C LYS A 4 -9.73 37.13 -26.86
N ILE A 5 -8.78 36.70 -26.07
CA ILE A 5 -8.50 37.24 -24.75
C ILE A 5 -7.79 38.60 -24.96
N LYS A 6 -8.29 39.67 -24.33
CA LYS A 6 -7.68 41.01 -24.44
C LYS A 6 -6.30 41.00 -23.77
N ALA A 7 -5.34 41.61 -24.47
CA ALA A 7 -4.03 41.90 -23.86
C ALA A 7 -4.22 42.72 -22.58
N GLY A 8 -3.67 42.26 -21.47
CA GLY A 8 -3.80 42.86 -20.14
C GLY A 8 -4.52 41.96 -19.10
N MET A 9 -5.19 40.86 -19.51
CA MET A 9 -5.77 39.87 -18.58
C MET A 9 -4.82 38.70 -18.31
N THR A 10 -3.63 38.71 -18.82
CA THR A 10 -2.76 37.53 -18.86
C THR A 10 -1.48 37.67 -18.03
N ASP A 11 -1.40 38.66 -17.12
CA ASP A 11 -0.28 38.70 -16.19
C ASP A 11 -0.32 37.46 -15.30
N GLY A 12 0.47 36.49 -15.68
CA GLY A 12 0.64 35.22 -14.94
C GLY A 12 -0.19 34.03 -15.44
N ILE A 13 -1.06 34.18 -16.46
CA ILE A 13 -1.80 33.07 -17.02
C ILE A 13 -1.32 32.79 -18.46
N VAL A 14 -0.56 31.75 -18.63
CA VAL A 14 -0.22 31.24 -19.97
C VAL A 14 -1.34 30.24 -20.37
N ILE A 15 -2.28 30.74 -21.18
CA ILE A 15 -3.24 29.84 -21.82
C ILE A 15 -2.63 29.38 -23.13
N SER A 16 -2.11 28.17 -23.14
CA SER A 16 -1.69 27.53 -24.39
C SER A 16 -2.94 27.14 -25.17
N THR A 17 -3.12 27.71 -26.35
CA THR A 17 -4.15 27.34 -27.32
C THR A 17 -3.78 26.11 -28.13
N GLU A 18 -2.59 25.57 -27.92
CA GLU A 18 -2.27 24.25 -28.47
C GLU A 18 -3.12 23.23 -27.74
N LYS A 19 -4.04 22.63 -28.49
CA LYS A 19 -4.72 21.41 -28.08
C LYS A 19 -3.63 20.41 -27.78
N ALA A 20 -3.30 20.29 -26.50
CA ALA A 20 -2.32 19.31 -26.07
C ALA A 20 -2.90 17.94 -26.40
N THR A 21 -2.57 17.44 -27.58
CA THR A 21 -2.59 16.01 -27.86
C THR A 21 -1.45 15.39 -27.08
N ALA A 22 -1.42 15.68 -25.77
CA ALA A 22 -0.53 14.99 -24.86
C ALA A 22 -1.07 13.56 -24.80
N ASN A 23 -0.36 12.67 -25.45
CA ASN A 23 -0.54 11.27 -25.26
C ASN A 23 -0.40 11.01 -23.73
N PRO A 24 -1.47 10.60 -23.02
CA PRO A 24 -1.44 10.47 -21.57
C PRO A 24 -0.52 9.33 -21.06
N THR A 25 0.18 8.68 -21.95
CA THR A 25 1.10 7.59 -21.63
C THR A 25 2.50 8.03 -21.21
N SER A 26 2.83 9.32 -21.28
CA SER A 26 4.13 9.78 -20.81
C SER A 26 4.04 10.29 -19.37
N LYS A 27 4.69 9.58 -18.46
CA LYS A 27 5.01 10.04 -17.11
C LYS A 27 5.47 11.51 -17.18
N PRO A 28 4.95 12.44 -16.35
CA PRO A 28 5.44 13.81 -16.33
C PRO A 28 6.94 13.79 -16.03
N GLY A 29 7.76 14.05 -17.04
CA GLY A 29 9.19 14.24 -16.85
C GLY A 29 9.46 15.60 -16.21
N SER A 30 10.72 15.89 -15.95
CA SER A 30 11.20 17.18 -15.43
C SER A 30 10.71 18.40 -16.21
N ASP A 31 10.29 18.22 -17.48
CA ASP A 31 9.76 19.25 -18.35
C ASP A 31 8.34 19.72 -18.02
N SER A 32 7.67 19.06 -17.07
CA SER A 32 6.30 19.43 -16.66
C SER A 32 6.25 20.40 -15.46
N ALA A 33 7.39 20.82 -14.94
CA ALA A 33 7.49 21.64 -13.74
C ALA A 33 6.75 23.01 -13.80
N ASN A 34 6.35 23.46 -14.99
CA ASN A 34 5.63 24.73 -15.18
C ASN A 34 4.36 24.57 -16.06
N LYS A 35 3.84 23.36 -16.21
CA LYS A 35 2.62 23.13 -16.98
C LYS A 35 1.40 23.27 -16.09
N VAL A 36 0.42 24.04 -16.56
CA VAL A 36 -0.88 24.14 -15.91
C VAL A 36 -1.54 22.74 -15.96
N ALA A 37 -2.06 22.28 -14.83
CA ALA A 37 -2.84 21.06 -14.80
C ALA A 37 -4.03 21.18 -15.77
N ILE A 38 -4.15 20.23 -16.70
CA ILE A 38 -5.26 20.21 -17.65
C ILE A 38 -6.39 19.45 -16.99
N LEU A 39 -7.55 20.08 -16.94
CA LEU A 39 -8.77 19.42 -16.48
C LEU A 39 -9.34 18.56 -17.63
N ASN A 40 -9.95 17.44 -17.30
CA ASN A 40 -10.68 16.63 -18.25
C ASN A 40 -11.92 17.38 -18.76
N SER A 41 -12.70 16.78 -19.68
CA SER A 41 -13.92 17.38 -20.25
C SER A 41 -15.01 17.69 -19.23
N GLU A 42 -14.90 17.11 -18.02
CA GLU A 42 -15.85 17.28 -16.91
C GLU A 42 -15.38 18.35 -15.91
N GLY A 43 -14.21 18.96 -16.14
CA GLY A 43 -13.64 19.96 -15.27
C GLY A 43 -12.88 19.41 -14.06
N ASN A 44 -12.61 18.12 -14.01
CA ASN A 44 -11.81 17.46 -12.99
C ASN A 44 -10.35 17.37 -13.41
N LEU A 45 -9.44 17.30 -12.44
CA LEU A 45 -8.07 16.90 -12.73
C LEU A 45 -8.09 15.52 -13.38
N ASP A 46 -7.39 15.39 -14.50
CA ASP A 46 -7.20 14.08 -15.12
C ASP A 46 -6.61 13.11 -14.10
N ASP A 47 -7.14 11.90 -14.03
CA ASP A 47 -6.70 10.83 -13.11
C ASP A 47 -5.20 10.57 -13.19
N HIS A 48 -4.59 10.95 -14.30
CA HIS A 48 -3.14 10.87 -14.50
C HIS A 48 -2.33 11.79 -13.57
N TYR A 49 -2.93 12.86 -13.05
CA TYR A 49 -2.29 13.79 -12.10
C TYR A 49 -2.55 13.40 -10.64
N LEU A 50 -3.48 12.51 -10.40
CA LEU A 50 -3.71 11.97 -9.07
C LEU A 50 -2.76 10.78 -8.84
N PRO A 51 -2.10 10.70 -7.69
CA PRO A 51 -1.31 9.53 -7.35
C PRO A 51 -2.24 8.34 -7.10
N SER A 52 -2.59 7.62 -8.17
CA SER A 52 -3.61 6.57 -8.12
C SER A 52 -2.97 5.18 -8.12
N TYR A 53 -2.20 4.89 -7.09
CA TYR A 53 -1.83 3.52 -6.80
C TYR A 53 -2.45 3.15 -5.47
N VAL A 54 -3.43 2.28 -5.52
CA VAL A 54 -4.01 1.62 -4.34
C VAL A 54 -4.04 0.14 -4.63
N SER A 55 -3.44 -0.65 -3.78
CA SER A 55 -3.44 -2.10 -3.88
C SER A 55 -3.75 -2.67 -2.50
N GLN A 56 -4.65 -3.65 -2.45
CA GLN A 56 -5.03 -4.31 -1.22
C GLN A 56 -4.83 -5.81 -1.35
N TRP A 57 -4.17 -6.40 -0.38
CA TRP A 57 -3.84 -7.81 -0.33
C TRP A 57 -4.42 -8.44 0.91
N ARG A 58 -5.12 -9.56 0.78
CA ARG A 58 -5.68 -10.31 1.88
C ARG A 58 -4.96 -11.64 2.08
N LEU A 59 -4.86 -12.05 3.32
CA LEU A 59 -4.41 -13.39 3.69
C LEU A 59 -5.55 -14.38 3.43
N THR A 60 -5.31 -15.41 2.64
CA THR A 60 -6.37 -16.35 2.23
C THR A 60 -6.54 -17.52 3.17
N VAL A 61 -5.47 -17.92 3.88
CA VAL A 61 -5.45 -19.04 4.82
C VAL A 61 -4.83 -18.62 6.14
N ASP A 62 -5.21 -19.29 7.22
CA ASP A 62 -4.68 -19.01 8.55
C ASP A 62 -3.16 -19.20 8.61
N PHE A 63 -2.50 -18.33 9.39
CA PHE A 63 -1.09 -18.44 9.69
C PHE A 63 -0.90 -18.69 11.18
N ALA A 64 -0.33 -19.86 11.53
CA ALA A 64 -0.01 -20.20 12.92
C ALA A 64 1.14 -19.31 13.43
N ILE A 65 0.88 -18.58 14.51
CA ILE A 65 1.86 -17.68 15.11
C ILE A 65 2.75 -18.48 16.06
N GLY A 66 4.04 -18.54 15.74
CA GLY A 66 5.04 -19.19 16.57
C GLY A 66 5.66 -18.24 17.60
N THR A 67 6.55 -18.81 18.45
CA THR A 67 7.30 -18.03 19.46
C THR A 67 8.47 -17.24 18.88
N SER A 68 8.94 -17.60 17.70
CA SER A 68 9.97 -16.87 16.98
C SER A 68 9.33 -15.95 15.95
N GLU A 69 9.90 -14.76 15.78
CA GLU A 69 9.48 -13.82 14.75
C GLU A 69 9.60 -14.46 13.36
N ALA A 70 8.50 -14.54 12.64
CA ALA A 70 8.41 -15.15 11.32
C ALA A 70 7.62 -14.29 10.34
N ILE A 71 8.07 -14.26 9.08
CA ILE A 71 7.33 -13.60 8.00
C ILE A 71 6.01 -14.34 7.78
N VAL A 72 4.92 -13.58 7.61
CA VAL A 72 3.64 -14.12 7.17
C VAL A 72 3.76 -14.46 5.68
N ALA A 73 4.34 -15.61 5.40
CA ALA A 73 4.66 -16.07 4.04
C ALA A 73 3.54 -16.88 3.40
N ASN A 74 2.42 -17.05 4.09
CA ASN A 74 1.27 -17.81 3.59
C ASN A 74 0.65 -17.13 2.36
N THR A 75 -0.32 -17.80 1.77
CA THR A 75 -0.96 -17.35 0.55
C THR A 75 -1.66 -16.01 0.73
N TRP A 76 -1.11 -14.99 0.10
CA TRP A 76 -1.72 -13.69 -0.04
C TRP A 76 -2.27 -13.57 -1.46
N GLU A 77 -3.43 -12.98 -1.60
CA GLU A 77 -4.01 -12.65 -2.90
C GLU A 77 -4.39 -11.16 -2.93
N GLU A 78 -4.38 -10.56 -4.09
CA GLU A 78 -4.94 -9.24 -4.27
C GLU A 78 -6.46 -9.31 -4.07
N ALA A 79 -7.03 -8.34 -3.35
CA ALA A 79 -8.46 -8.30 -3.13
C ALA A 79 -9.17 -8.12 -4.47
N ASP A 80 -9.93 -9.11 -4.89
CA ASP A 80 -10.51 -9.25 -6.23
C ASP A 80 -12.01 -9.49 -6.24
N THR A 81 -12.68 -9.31 -5.09
CA THR A 81 -14.15 -9.48 -5.05
C THR A 81 -14.82 -8.46 -5.98
N SER A 82 -15.95 -8.83 -6.54
CA SER A 82 -16.71 -8.00 -7.49
C SER A 82 -17.09 -6.61 -6.94
N VAL A 83 -17.08 -6.44 -5.63
CA VAL A 83 -17.39 -5.18 -4.94
C VAL A 83 -16.12 -4.39 -4.59
N GLN A 84 -15.03 -5.08 -4.25
CA GLN A 84 -13.75 -4.45 -3.88
C GLN A 84 -12.95 -4.02 -5.12
N GLY A 85 -13.11 -4.77 -6.23
CA GLY A 85 -12.31 -4.58 -7.44
C GLY A 85 -10.84 -4.95 -7.23
N THR A 86 -10.10 -4.96 -8.29
CA THR A 86 -8.63 -4.99 -8.25
C THR A 86 -8.08 -3.61 -7.92
N GLY A 87 -6.85 -3.54 -7.47
CA GLY A 87 -6.18 -2.26 -7.19
C GLY A 87 -6.21 -1.27 -8.34
N VAL A 88 -5.95 -0.01 -8.06
CA VAL A 88 -5.86 1.06 -9.05
C VAL A 88 -4.39 1.31 -9.39
N GLY A 89 -4.10 1.46 -10.68
CA GLY A 89 -2.75 1.68 -11.18
C GLY A 89 -1.98 0.38 -11.44
N VAL A 90 -0.65 0.43 -11.37
CA VAL A 90 0.19 -0.77 -11.49
C VAL A 90 0.32 -1.44 -10.14
N ASN A 91 -0.07 -2.70 -10.06
CA ASN A 91 -0.14 -3.42 -8.80
C ASN A 91 1.25 -3.75 -8.23
N LEU A 92 1.30 -3.81 -6.90
CA LEU A 92 2.45 -4.40 -6.22
C LEU A 92 2.57 -5.87 -6.61
N THR A 93 3.79 -6.38 -6.53
CA THR A 93 4.01 -7.82 -6.63
C THR A 93 4.34 -8.40 -5.25
N GLN A 94 3.90 -9.63 -5.01
CA GLN A 94 4.12 -10.32 -3.75
C GLN A 94 4.76 -11.69 -3.99
N ALA A 95 5.75 -12.04 -3.18
CA ALA A 95 6.36 -13.36 -3.15
C ALA A 95 6.74 -13.73 -1.72
N SER A 96 6.20 -14.83 -1.20
CA SER A 96 6.48 -15.35 0.15
C SER A 96 6.34 -14.28 1.25
N GLY A 97 5.28 -13.45 1.19
CA GLY A 97 5.01 -12.40 2.17
C GLY A 97 5.88 -11.15 2.05
N VAL A 98 6.67 -11.03 0.97
CA VAL A 98 7.48 -9.85 0.66
C VAL A 98 6.83 -9.08 -0.49
N TYR A 99 6.50 -7.81 -0.24
CA TYR A 99 5.84 -6.93 -1.20
C TYR A 99 6.85 -6.00 -1.86
N THR A 100 6.80 -5.94 -3.18
CA THR A 100 7.65 -5.08 -4.01
C THR A 100 6.81 -4.00 -4.65
N PHE A 101 7.23 -2.75 -4.48
CA PHE A 101 6.56 -1.59 -5.04
C PHE A 101 6.76 -1.51 -6.55
N PRO A 102 5.73 -1.10 -7.31
CA PRO A 102 5.83 -0.96 -8.76
C PRO A 102 6.63 0.29 -9.18
N ASP A 103 6.68 1.31 -8.31
CA ASP A 103 7.32 2.59 -8.60
C ASP A 103 7.85 3.24 -7.32
N THR A 104 8.77 4.19 -7.49
CA THR A 104 9.26 5.05 -6.41
C THR A 104 8.18 6.03 -5.97
N GLY A 105 8.30 6.56 -4.77
CA GLY A 105 7.34 7.51 -4.21
C GLY A 105 7.12 7.31 -2.72
N LYS A 106 6.29 8.16 -2.15
CA LYS A 106 5.84 8.07 -0.77
C LYS A 106 4.59 7.23 -0.70
N TRP A 107 4.64 6.19 0.12
CA TRP A 107 3.58 5.21 0.25
C TRP A 107 3.10 5.13 1.70
N LEU A 108 1.79 5.10 1.88
CA LEU A 108 1.16 4.69 3.13
C LEU A 108 0.93 3.18 3.06
N VAL A 109 1.38 2.47 4.09
CA VAL A 109 1.17 1.02 4.25
C VAL A 109 0.38 0.81 5.52
N GLU A 110 -0.73 0.10 5.42
CA GLU A 110 -1.62 -0.19 6.52
C GLU A 110 -1.82 -1.70 6.64
N PHE A 111 -1.64 -2.23 7.83
CA PHE A 111 -1.90 -3.63 8.15
C PHE A 111 -3.05 -3.75 9.14
N HIS A 112 -3.98 -4.64 8.83
CA HIS A 112 -5.05 -5.08 9.70
C HIS A 112 -4.99 -6.59 9.82
N GLY A 113 -4.74 -7.11 11.01
CA GLY A 113 -4.61 -8.52 11.27
C GLY A 113 -5.58 -8.98 12.34
N ARG A 114 -6.46 -9.92 12.02
CA ARG A 114 -7.30 -10.58 13.01
C ARG A 114 -6.59 -11.79 13.57
N VAL A 115 -6.36 -11.79 14.86
CA VAL A 115 -5.81 -12.96 15.58
C VAL A 115 -6.90 -13.66 16.37
N SER A 116 -6.82 -14.96 16.45
CA SER A 116 -7.72 -15.74 17.29
C SER A 116 -6.95 -16.83 18.03
N LYS A 117 -7.51 -17.23 19.17
CA LYS A 117 -7.00 -18.35 19.95
C LYS A 117 -7.22 -19.66 19.20
N ASN A 118 -6.14 -20.43 19.06
CA ASN A 118 -6.16 -21.78 18.52
C ASN A 118 -6.17 -22.82 19.65
N SER A 119 -5.28 -22.70 20.65
CA SER A 119 -5.17 -23.69 21.73
C SER A 119 -5.01 -23.04 23.11
N GLY A 120 -3.84 -22.60 23.49
CA GLY A 120 -3.55 -22.00 24.79
C GLY A 120 -3.80 -20.48 24.84
N ASP A 121 -3.84 -19.91 26.04
CA ASP A 121 -3.86 -18.44 26.20
C ASP A 121 -2.54 -17.85 25.74
N VAL A 122 -2.60 -16.80 24.94
CA VAL A 122 -1.45 -16.07 24.45
C VAL A 122 -1.51 -14.65 24.96
N ALA A 123 -0.71 -14.36 25.99
CA ALA A 123 -0.70 -13.07 26.67
C ALA A 123 -0.12 -11.94 25.80
N VAL A 124 0.76 -12.29 24.87
CA VAL A 124 1.44 -11.32 24.02
C VAL A 124 1.55 -11.86 22.61
N ILE A 125 1.04 -11.11 21.67
CA ILE A 125 1.22 -11.30 20.23
C ILE A 125 1.79 -10.00 19.69
N ALA A 126 2.91 -10.06 18.99
CA ALA A 126 3.51 -8.92 18.32
C ALA A 126 3.34 -9.06 16.81
N ALA A 127 2.89 -8.00 16.17
CA ALA A 127 2.95 -7.85 14.72
C ALA A 127 3.88 -6.69 14.41
N ASP A 128 4.82 -6.91 13.51
CA ASP A 128 5.86 -5.99 13.13
C ASP A 128 5.81 -5.73 11.63
N LEU A 129 5.79 -4.46 11.25
CA LEU A 129 5.94 -4.03 9.87
C LEU A 129 7.39 -3.67 9.61
N PHE A 130 8.01 -4.36 8.68
CA PHE A 130 9.39 -4.13 8.28
C PHE A 130 9.47 -3.53 6.88
N ALA A 131 10.28 -2.49 6.75
CA ALA A 131 10.80 -2.04 5.47
C ALA A 131 12.20 -2.61 5.26
N THR A 132 12.56 -2.89 4.01
CA THR A 132 13.93 -3.28 3.66
C THR A 132 14.68 -2.15 3.02
N THR A 133 16.01 -2.16 3.20
CA THR A 133 16.96 -1.23 2.59
C THR A 133 18.21 -2.01 2.17
N GLY A 134 19.18 -1.31 1.58
CA GLY A 134 20.43 -1.94 1.17
C GLY A 134 20.32 -2.75 -0.13
N SER A 135 21.47 -3.20 -0.63
CA SER A 135 21.55 -4.00 -1.84
C SER A 135 20.83 -5.34 -1.67
N GLY A 136 19.95 -5.69 -2.60
CA GLY A 136 19.18 -6.93 -2.53
C GLY A 136 18.16 -6.98 -1.39
N ALA A 137 17.73 -5.82 -0.85
CA ALA A 137 16.81 -5.73 0.29
C ALA A 137 17.31 -6.49 1.54
N SER A 138 18.61 -6.43 1.80
CA SER A 138 19.29 -7.25 2.83
C SER A 138 19.15 -6.71 4.24
N THR A 139 18.89 -5.41 4.42
CA THR A 139 18.75 -4.78 5.73
C THR A 139 17.29 -4.55 6.05
N GLU A 140 16.84 -5.04 7.20
CA GLU A 140 15.47 -4.88 7.67
C GLU A 140 15.41 -3.79 8.74
N VAL A 141 14.43 -2.90 8.60
CA VAL A 141 14.14 -1.87 9.58
C VAL A 141 12.67 -2.01 9.99
N ARG A 142 12.42 -2.21 11.29
CA ARG A 142 11.06 -2.18 11.83
C ARG A 142 10.55 -0.75 11.78
N ILE A 143 9.42 -0.53 11.12
CA ILE A 143 8.82 0.80 10.90
C ILE A 143 7.51 1.00 11.65
N ALA A 144 6.85 -0.08 12.06
CA ALA A 144 5.69 -0.04 12.94
C ALA A 144 5.54 -1.37 13.69
N GLN A 145 4.86 -1.33 14.83
CA GLN A 145 4.56 -2.49 15.65
C GLN A 145 3.17 -2.36 16.27
N SER A 146 2.47 -3.48 16.39
CA SER A 146 1.21 -3.61 17.13
C SER A 146 1.28 -4.81 18.05
N TRP A 147 0.59 -4.72 19.19
CA TRP A 147 0.55 -5.76 20.22
C TRP A 147 -0.90 -6.15 20.49
N GLY A 148 -1.11 -7.43 20.76
CA GLY A 148 -2.40 -7.99 21.12
C GLY A 148 -2.27 -9.20 22.01
N SER A 149 -3.42 -9.78 22.38
CA SER A 149 -3.49 -10.99 23.22
C SER A 149 -4.79 -11.75 22.96
N VAL A 150 -4.76 -13.04 23.20
CA VAL A 150 -5.97 -13.90 23.17
C VAL A 150 -5.96 -14.82 24.39
N SER A 151 -6.95 -14.66 25.29
CA SER A 151 -6.93 -15.29 26.61
C SER A 151 -8.08 -16.27 26.87
N SER A 152 -9.12 -16.32 26.07
CA SER A 152 -10.27 -17.21 26.25
C SER A 152 -10.64 -17.90 24.95
N ALA A 153 -11.27 -19.07 25.03
CA ALA A 153 -11.77 -19.74 23.83
C ALA A 153 -12.76 -18.83 23.09
N GLY A 154 -12.56 -18.69 21.77
CA GLY A 154 -13.38 -17.82 20.93
C GLY A 154 -13.02 -16.32 21.01
N THR A 155 -12.03 -15.92 21.81
CA THR A 155 -11.55 -14.53 21.79
C THR A 155 -10.76 -14.27 20.53
N ASN A 156 -10.99 -13.08 20.00
CA ASN A 156 -10.26 -12.52 18.87
C ASN A 156 -9.71 -11.16 19.28
N ASP A 157 -8.59 -10.81 18.72
CA ASP A 157 -8.02 -9.48 18.82
C ASP A 157 -7.67 -8.97 17.42
N THR A 158 -7.46 -7.67 17.31
CA THR A 158 -7.12 -7.03 16.03
C THR A 158 -5.81 -6.28 16.19
N LEU A 159 -4.85 -6.64 15.38
CA LEU A 159 -3.56 -5.97 15.28
C LEU A 159 -3.63 -4.97 14.12
N CYS A 160 -3.49 -3.68 14.45
CA CYS A 160 -3.51 -2.61 13.46
C CYS A 160 -2.21 -1.81 13.55
N MET A 161 -1.60 -1.56 12.41
CA MET A 161 -0.44 -0.68 12.31
C MET A 161 -0.38 -0.02 10.95
N SER A 162 0.18 1.18 10.90
CA SER A 162 0.40 1.91 9.67
C SER A 162 1.74 2.64 9.71
N SER A 163 2.33 2.84 8.57
CA SER A 163 3.54 3.64 8.42
C SER A 163 3.65 4.23 7.02
N MET A 164 4.33 5.35 6.92
CA MET A 164 4.78 5.89 5.63
C MET A 164 6.18 5.39 5.32
N ILE A 165 6.40 5.09 4.04
CA ILE A 165 7.72 4.73 3.52
C ILE A 165 8.03 5.60 2.30
N ASP A 166 9.25 6.10 2.21
CA ASP A 166 9.79 6.75 1.03
C ASP A 166 10.54 5.70 0.19
N VAL A 167 9.90 5.25 -0.88
CA VAL A 167 10.45 4.25 -1.79
C VAL A 167 11.31 4.97 -2.82
N THR A 168 12.60 5.03 -2.56
CA THR A 168 13.59 5.66 -3.45
C THR A 168 14.18 4.68 -4.47
N ASP A 169 14.09 3.37 -4.18
CA ASP A 169 14.60 2.29 -5.03
C ASP A 169 13.75 1.04 -4.82
N VAL A 170 12.96 0.66 -5.82
CA VAL A 170 12.05 -0.50 -5.77
C VAL A 170 12.77 -1.85 -5.65
N THR A 171 14.06 -1.91 -5.96
CA THR A 171 14.85 -3.13 -5.80
C THR A 171 15.29 -3.35 -4.35
N LYS A 172 15.41 -2.27 -3.57
CA LYS A 172 15.87 -2.25 -2.18
C LYS A 172 14.74 -2.12 -1.18
N ASN A 173 13.77 -1.25 -1.48
CA ASN A 173 12.67 -0.94 -0.57
C ASN A 173 11.51 -1.92 -0.79
N LYS A 174 11.30 -2.79 0.18
CA LYS A 174 10.22 -3.79 0.18
C LYS A 174 9.55 -3.78 1.55
N ILE A 175 8.33 -4.30 1.60
CA ILE A 175 7.56 -4.44 2.84
C ILE A 175 7.37 -5.91 3.16
N LYS A 176 7.38 -6.23 4.44
CA LYS A 176 6.97 -7.52 4.99
C LYS A 176 6.36 -7.35 6.37
N VAL A 177 5.43 -8.25 6.71
CA VAL A 177 4.87 -8.36 8.05
C VAL A 177 5.44 -9.60 8.71
N LYS A 178 5.89 -9.45 9.94
CA LYS A 178 6.32 -10.56 10.77
C LYS A 178 5.49 -10.62 12.04
N LEU A 179 5.25 -11.83 12.51
CA LEU A 179 4.57 -12.06 13.78
C LEU A 179 5.39 -12.96 14.69
N SER A 180 5.20 -12.73 15.99
CA SER A 180 5.65 -13.62 17.05
C SER A 180 4.67 -13.58 18.21
N ALA A 181 4.70 -14.60 19.05
CA ALA A 181 3.85 -14.70 20.24
C ALA A 181 4.66 -15.18 21.44
N GLY A 182 4.20 -14.89 22.64
CA GLY A 182 4.83 -15.37 23.88
C GLY A 182 4.80 -16.89 24.02
N ASN A 183 3.82 -17.54 23.41
CA ASN A 183 3.71 -19.00 23.28
C ASN A 183 2.94 -19.36 21.99
N SER A 184 2.98 -20.62 21.58
CA SER A 184 2.14 -21.12 20.48
C SER A 184 0.71 -21.27 20.98
N GLY A 185 -0.26 -20.86 20.19
CA GLY A 185 -1.68 -21.00 20.57
C GLY A 185 -2.59 -19.96 19.93
N ALA A 186 -2.06 -19.14 19.03
CA ALA A 186 -2.82 -18.16 18.27
C ALA A 186 -2.55 -18.33 16.77
N ASP A 187 -3.57 -18.00 15.99
CA ASP A 187 -3.50 -17.90 14.54
C ASP A 187 -3.83 -16.48 14.07
N LEU A 188 -3.11 -16.00 13.09
CA LEU A 188 -3.54 -14.90 12.26
C LEU A 188 -4.55 -15.45 11.25
N LYS A 189 -5.75 -14.90 11.25
CA LYS A 189 -6.88 -15.48 10.49
C LYS A 189 -6.86 -15.01 9.04
N GLY A 190 -6.91 -15.96 8.12
CA GLY A 190 -7.08 -15.72 6.68
C GLY A 190 -8.51 -15.99 6.21
N ASN A 191 -8.87 -15.44 5.07
CA ASN A 191 -10.11 -15.71 4.36
C ASN A 191 -9.97 -15.34 2.88
N SER A 192 -10.37 -16.26 1.97
CA SER A 192 -10.28 -16.04 0.52
C SER A 192 -11.48 -15.28 -0.07
N THR A 193 -12.51 -14.98 0.73
CA THR A 193 -13.74 -14.35 0.24
C THR A 193 -13.86 -12.90 0.68
N PHE A 194 -13.36 -12.56 1.86
CA PHE A 194 -13.42 -11.20 2.41
C PHE A 194 -12.20 -10.89 3.29
N ASN A 195 -11.96 -9.61 3.53
CA ASN A 195 -10.80 -9.15 4.27
C ASN A 195 -10.95 -9.38 5.77
N LEU A 196 -10.32 -10.43 6.31
CA LEU A 196 -10.08 -10.63 7.74
C LEU A 196 -8.73 -10.04 8.13
N THR A 197 -7.69 -10.49 7.46
CA THR A 197 -6.33 -9.95 7.58
C THR A 197 -5.92 -9.45 6.21
N TYR A 198 -5.48 -8.20 6.16
CA TYR A 198 -5.13 -7.56 4.90
C TYR A 198 -4.09 -6.45 5.06
N LEU A 199 -3.43 -6.15 3.97
CA LEU A 199 -2.54 -5.01 3.77
C LEU A 199 -3.12 -4.09 2.71
N THR A 200 -3.08 -2.79 2.98
CA THR A 200 -3.39 -1.75 1.98
C THR A 200 -2.15 -0.92 1.71
N PHE A 201 -1.89 -0.67 0.46
CA PHE A 201 -0.80 0.17 -0.02
C PHE A 201 -1.38 1.32 -0.83
N THR A 202 -1.12 2.54 -0.40
CA THR A 202 -1.58 3.74 -1.09
C THR A 202 -0.40 4.64 -1.40
N ARG A 203 -0.16 4.94 -2.67
CA ARG A 203 0.84 5.94 -3.06
C ARG A 203 0.28 7.33 -2.83
N ILE A 204 0.94 8.12 -2.01
CA ILE A 204 0.48 9.45 -1.59
C ILE A 204 1.27 10.60 -2.22
N GLY A 205 2.38 10.30 -2.91
CA GLY A 205 3.17 11.34 -3.55
C GLY A 205 4.44 10.82 -4.24
N ALA A 206 5.17 11.74 -4.84
CA ALA A 206 6.51 11.49 -5.35
C ALA A 206 7.55 11.48 -4.22
N THR A 207 8.74 10.92 -4.48
CA THR A 207 9.92 11.00 -3.59
C THR A 207 10.47 12.43 -3.59
#